data_97f8b654afe90244e69d9379fa76478e
#
_entry.id   97f8b654afe90244e69d9379fa76478e
#
_cell.length_a   1.000
_cell.length_b   1.000
_cell.length_c   1.000
_cell.angle_alpha   90.00
_cell.angle_beta   90.00
_cell.angle_gamma   90.00
#
_symmetry.space_group_name_H-M   'P 1'
#
loop_
_entity.id
_entity.type
_entity.pdbx_description
1 polymer ?
#
loop_
_entity_poly.entity_id
_entity_poly.type
_entity_poly.pdbx_seq_one_letter_code
_entity_poly.pdbx_strand_id
1 'polypeptide(L)'
;VIVLSCGALLPRPELLELAKAKGGRILVPTGALLGLDAVVAAAEGDISSVRMTTRKPPGGLKGAPYLEQHGISVDGLTEAKRVFSGSAREAAAGFP
;
A
#
# COMPACT_ATOMS: atom_id res chain seq x y z
N VAL A 1 8.38 17.77 -4.39
CA VAL A 1 8.26 16.52 -5.14
C VAL A 1 6.92 15.85 -4.79
N ILE A 2 6.20 15.36 -5.78
CA ILE A 2 4.99 14.53 -5.60
C ILE A 2 5.37 13.09 -5.89
N VAL A 3 5.10 12.18 -4.96
CA VAL A 3 5.42 10.76 -5.09
C VAL A 3 4.12 9.97 -5.21
N LEU A 4 3.84 9.41 -6.40
CA LEU A 4 2.68 8.58 -6.67
C LEU A 4 2.90 7.12 -6.21
N SER A 5 4.09 6.59 -6.45
CA SER A 5 4.50 5.25 -5.99
C SER A 5 4.90 5.29 -4.51
N CYS A 6 3.97 5.68 -3.64
CA CYS A 6 4.25 5.94 -2.22
C CYS A 6 4.78 4.71 -1.47
N GLY A 7 4.46 3.49 -1.93
CA GLY A 7 5.01 2.25 -1.36
C GLY A 7 6.54 2.19 -1.41
N ALA A 8 7.16 2.86 -2.38
CA ALA A 8 8.62 2.95 -2.51
C ALA A 8 9.29 3.76 -1.39
N LEU A 9 8.54 4.58 -0.66
CA LEU A 9 9.06 5.35 0.48
C LEU A 9 9.18 4.49 1.75
N LEU A 10 8.44 3.39 1.86
CA LEU A 10 8.43 2.56 3.06
C LEU A 10 9.81 1.96 3.41
N PRO A 11 10.61 1.46 2.45
CA PRO A 11 11.97 0.99 2.73
C PRO A 11 13.01 2.12 2.83
N ARG A 12 12.62 3.37 2.55
CA ARG A 12 13.53 4.52 2.44
C ARG A 12 13.05 5.71 3.29
N PRO A 13 12.81 5.53 4.61
CA PRO A 13 12.32 6.60 5.49
C PRO A 13 13.28 7.78 5.55
N GLU A 14 14.58 7.57 5.33
CA GLU A 14 15.61 8.61 5.31
C GLU A 14 15.34 9.70 4.25
N LEU A 15 14.59 9.40 3.19
CA LEU A 15 14.24 10.38 2.16
C LEU A 15 13.34 11.50 2.70
N LEU A 16 12.45 11.16 3.65
CA LEU A 16 11.59 12.15 4.29
C LEU A 16 12.42 13.11 5.16
N GLU A 17 13.35 12.57 5.94
CA GLU A 17 14.25 13.37 6.79
C GLU A 17 15.21 14.22 5.94
N LEU A 18 15.75 13.67 4.87
CA LEU A 18 16.60 14.40 3.93
C LEU A 18 15.84 15.57 3.28
N ALA A 19 14.61 15.34 2.83
CA ALA A 19 13.78 16.39 2.24
C ALA A 19 13.58 17.52 3.24
N LYS A 20 13.22 17.20 4.49
CA LYS A 20 13.05 18.17 5.57
C LYS A 20 14.33 18.96 5.84
N ALA A 21 15.47 18.26 5.96
CA ALA A 21 16.78 18.89 6.23
C ALA A 21 17.23 19.84 5.11
N LYS A 22 16.84 19.57 3.86
CA LYS A 22 17.14 20.40 2.69
C LYS A 22 16.08 21.46 2.39
N GLY A 23 15.10 21.66 3.27
CA GLY A 23 13.99 22.60 3.05
C GLY A 23 13.04 22.20 1.93
N GLY A 24 13.12 20.96 1.48
CA GLY A 24 12.23 20.39 0.47
C GLY A 24 10.95 19.81 1.07
N ARG A 25 10.02 19.42 0.18
CA ARG A 25 8.78 18.75 0.58
C ARG A 25 8.53 17.52 -0.30
N ILE A 26 8.12 16.43 0.34
CA ILE A 26 7.57 15.25 -0.34
C ILE A 26 6.08 15.25 -0.07
N LEU A 27 5.29 15.30 -1.14
CA LEU A 27 3.83 15.23 -1.10
C LEU A 27 3.41 13.83 -1.57
N VAL A 28 2.67 13.14 -0.73
CA VAL A 28 2.10 11.83 -1.04
C VAL A 28 0.59 12.01 -1.18
N PRO A 29 0.03 11.93 -2.40
CA PRO A 29 -1.40 12.02 -2.59
C PRO A 29 -2.10 10.78 -2.06
N THR A 30 -3.37 10.92 -1.70
CA THR A 30 -4.19 9.80 -1.21
C THR A 30 -4.48 8.74 -2.28
N GLY A 31 -4.35 9.11 -3.57
CA GLY A 31 -4.66 8.23 -4.69
C GLY A 31 -6.13 7.80 -4.67
N ALA A 32 -6.36 6.53 -4.89
CA ALA A 32 -7.70 5.93 -4.89
C ALA A 32 -8.20 5.56 -3.49
N LEU A 33 -7.43 5.81 -2.43
CA LEU A 33 -7.84 5.52 -1.06
C LEU A 33 -8.86 6.56 -0.60
N LEU A 34 -10.08 6.13 -0.34
CA LEU A 34 -11.13 6.93 0.28
C LEU A 34 -11.06 6.80 1.81
N GLY A 35 -11.46 7.86 2.52
CA GLY A 35 -11.57 7.84 3.97
C GLY A 35 -10.27 8.05 4.74
N LEU A 36 -9.21 8.54 4.10
CA LEU A 36 -7.97 8.87 4.81
C LEU A 36 -8.17 10.02 5.80
N ASP A 37 -9.05 10.95 5.48
CA ASP A 37 -9.50 12.02 6.37
C ASP A 37 -10.19 11.47 7.64
N ALA A 38 -11.00 10.42 7.50
CA ALA A 38 -11.59 9.73 8.63
C ALA A 38 -10.52 9.05 9.51
N VAL A 39 -9.50 8.46 8.92
CA VAL A 39 -8.37 7.87 9.67
C VAL A 39 -7.57 8.96 10.40
N VAL A 40 -7.33 10.10 9.76
CA VAL A 40 -6.68 11.25 10.40
C VAL A 40 -7.50 11.78 11.58
N ALA A 41 -8.81 11.91 11.41
CA ALA A 41 -9.69 12.33 12.50
C ALA A 41 -9.72 11.31 13.65
N ALA A 42 -9.76 10.02 13.34
CA ALA A 42 -9.72 8.96 14.35
C ALA A 42 -8.39 8.93 15.12
N ALA A 43 -7.30 9.37 14.50
CA ALA A 43 -5.97 9.43 15.11
C ALA A 43 -5.83 10.52 16.21
N GLU A 44 -6.82 11.40 16.35
CA GLU A 44 -6.90 12.31 17.51
C GLU A 44 -7.23 11.56 18.82
N GLY A 45 -7.73 10.33 18.71
CA GLY A 45 -7.97 9.41 19.82
C GLY A 45 -7.15 8.11 19.64
N ASP A 46 -7.55 7.08 20.38
CA ASP A 46 -6.90 5.77 20.31
C ASP A 46 -7.46 4.93 19.16
N ILE A 47 -6.60 4.50 18.25
CA ILE A 47 -6.94 3.57 17.19
C ILE A 47 -6.49 2.16 17.60
N SER A 48 -7.43 1.26 17.84
CA SER A 48 -7.13 -0.14 18.19
C SER A 48 -6.75 -0.98 17.00
N SER A 49 -7.33 -0.74 15.83
CA SER A 49 -6.98 -1.43 14.58
C SER A 49 -7.43 -0.67 13.34
N VAL A 50 -6.69 -0.85 12.25
CA VAL A 50 -7.10 -0.41 10.91
C VAL A 50 -7.01 -1.60 9.98
N ARG A 51 -8.08 -1.87 9.24
CA ARG A 51 -8.11 -2.91 8.22
C ARG A 51 -8.54 -2.34 6.88
N MET A 52 -7.75 -2.63 5.85
CA MET A 52 -8.08 -2.29 4.47
C MET A 52 -8.23 -3.55 3.64
N THR A 53 -9.28 -3.62 2.83
CA THR A 53 -9.48 -4.70 1.86
C THR A 53 -9.45 -4.11 0.46
N THR A 54 -8.50 -4.57 -0.35
CA THR A 54 -8.40 -4.19 -1.76
C THR A 54 -8.84 -5.35 -2.64
N ARG A 55 -9.69 -5.08 -3.63
CA ARG A 55 -10.11 -6.06 -4.64
C ARG A 55 -9.63 -5.60 -6.01
N LYS A 56 -9.01 -6.49 -6.74
CA LYS A 56 -8.52 -6.24 -8.10
C LYS A 56 -8.92 -7.40 -9.02
N PRO A 57 -9.16 -7.15 -10.30
CA PRO A 57 -9.32 -8.23 -11.26
C PRO A 57 -8.03 -9.05 -11.35
N PRO A 58 -8.11 -10.36 -11.67
CA PRO A 58 -6.94 -11.25 -11.71
C PRO A 58 -5.80 -10.72 -12.58
N GLY A 59 -6.10 -10.12 -13.73
CA GLY A 59 -5.11 -9.54 -14.62
C GLY A 59 -4.27 -8.42 -14.00
N GLY A 60 -4.82 -7.69 -13.04
CA GLY A 60 -4.11 -6.63 -12.31
C GLY A 60 -3.20 -7.15 -11.20
N LEU A 61 -3.17 -8.46 -10.97
CA LEU A 61 -2.32 -9.11 -9.96
C LEU A 61 -1.24 -10.00 -10.58
N LYS A 62 -1.33 -10.31 -11.89
CA LYS A 62 -0.32 -11.13 -12.58
C LYS A 62 1.05 -10.47 -12.51
N GLY A 63 2.07 -11.28 -12.24
CA GLY A 63 3.45 -10.80 -12.10
C GLY A 63 3.75 -10.13 -10.76
N ALA A 64 2.81 -10.13 -9.81
CA ALA A 64 3.10 -9.61 -8.47
C ALA A 64 4.13 -10.51 -7.76
N PRO A 65 5.22 -9.94 -7.22
CA PRO A 65 6.29 -10.72 -6.59
C PRO A 65 5.81 -11.70 -5.53
N TYR A 66 4.84 -11.30 -4.72
CA TYR A 66 4.27 -12.16 -3.70
C TYR A 66 3.63 -13.43 -4.28
N LEU A 67 2.86 -13.28 -5.37
CA LEU A 67 2.19 -14.42 -6.01
C LEU A 67 3.19 -15.39 -6.60
N GLU A 68 4.24 -14.86 -7.25
CA GLU A 68 5.31 -15.68 -7.84
C GLU A 68 6.09 -16.45 -6.76
N GLN A 69 6.50 -15.77 -5.69
CA GLN A 69 7.24 -16.38 -4.58
C GLN A 69 6.44 -17.48 -3.86
N HIS A 70 5.12 -17.37 -3.82
CA HIS A 70 4.27 -18.34 -3.13
C HIS A 70 3.56 -19.32 -4.07
N GLY A 71 3.85 -19.27 -5.37
CA GLY A 71 3.24 -20.17 -6.35
C GLY A 71 1.72 -20.01 -6.45
N ILE A 72 1.19 -18.80 -6.22
CA ILE A 72 -0.24 -18.53 -6.22
C ILE A 72 -0.68 -18.14 -7.63
N SER A 73 -1.47 -19.00 -8.28
CA SER A 73 -2.12 -18.66 -9.56
C SER A 73 -3.43 -17.92 -9.33
N VAL A 74 -3.65 -16.92 -10.17
CA VAL A 74 -4.90 -16.17 -10.27
C VAL A 74 -5.62 -16.42 -11.60
N ASP A 75 -5.11 -17.34 -12.41
CA ASP A 75 -5.71 -17.70 -13.69
C ASP A 75 -6.98 -18.53 -13.50
N GLY A 76 -7.98 -18.28 -14.33
CA GLY A 76 -9.22 -19.04 -14.35
C GLY A 76 -10.11 -18.87 -13.11
N LEU A 77 -9.86 -17.86 -12.27
CA LEU A 77 -10.71 -17.59 -11.11
C LEU A 77 -12.09 -17.11 -11.55
N THR A 78 -13.12 -17.81 -11.11
CA THR A 78 -14.54 -17.47 -11.30
C THR A 78 -15.15 -16.80 -10.07
N GLU A 79 -14.49 -16.93 -8.93
CA GLU A 79 -14.93 -16.37 -7.66
C GLU A 79 -13.82 -15.57 -6.99
N ALA A 80 -14.20 -14.69 -6.04
CA ALA A 80 -13.24 -13.91 -5.29
C ALA A 80 -12.37 -14.81 -4.40
N LYS A 81 -11.06 -14.70 -4.56
CA LYS A 81 -10.05 -15.43 -3.78
C LYS A 81 -9.18 -14.47 -3.01
N ARG A 82 -9.02 -14.69 -1.71
CA ARG A 82 -8.03 -13.94 -0.93
C ARG A 82 -6.64 -14.49 -1.21
N VAL A 83 -5.78 -13.68 -1.80
CA VAL A 83 -4.42 -14.06 -2.18
C VAL A 83 -3.36 -13.56 -1.18
N PHE A 84 -3.71 -12.60 -0.34
CA PHE A 84 -2.81 -12.01 0.65
C PHE A 84 -3.57 -11.59 1.92
N SER A 85 -2.89 -11.67 3.05
CA SER A 85 -3.29 -11.05 4.31
C SER A 85 -2.02 -10.75 5.11
N GLY A 86 -1.81 -9.51 5.49
CA GLY A 86 -0.60 -9.05 6.18
C GLY A 86 -0.62 -7.55 6.42
N SER A 87 0.50 -7.00 6.82
CA SER A 87 0.68 -5.57 7.03
C SER A 87 0.71 -4.79 5.71
N ALA A 88 0.48 -3.48 5.79
CA ALA A 88 0.61 -2.58 4.65
C ALA A 88 2.05 -2.60 4.07
N ARG A 89 3.06 -2.76 4.92
CA ARG A 89 4.47 -2.85 4.50
C ARG A 89 4.74 -4.11 3.67
N GLU A 90 4.25 -5.25 4.12
CA GLU A 90 4.36 -6.52 3.39
C GLU A 90 3.58 -6.46 2.07
N ALA A 91 2.38 -5.84 2.10
CA ALA A 91 1.59 -5.63 0.89
C ALA A 91 2.34 -4.76 -0.13
N ALA A 92 2.99 -3.67 0.29
CA ALA A 92 3.75 -2.80 -0.60
C ALA A 92 4.98 -3.49 -1.21
N ALA A 93 5.61 -4.41 -0.49
CA ALA A 93 6.72 -5.21 -1.01
C ALA A 93 6.24 -6.30 -1.98
N GLY A 94 5.13 -6.95 -1.68
CA GLY A 94 4.60 -8.05 -2.49
C GLY A 94 3.80 -7.65 -3.72
N PHE A 95 3.27 -6.42 -3.72
CA PHE A 95 2.38 -5.88 -4.77
C PHE A 95 2.74 -4.42 -5.06
N PRO A 96 3.96 -4.13 -5.55
CA PRO A 96 4.44 -2.78 -5.82
C PRO A 96 3.67 -2.05 -6.94
#